data_f8e84748fcda4c993e79351fc25f6317
#
_entry.id   f8e84748fcda4c993e79351fc25f6317
#
_cell.length_a   1.000
_cell.length_b   1.000
_cell.length_c   1.000
_cell.angle_alpha   90.00
_cell.angle_beta   90.00
_cell.angle_gamma   90.00
#
_symmetry.space_group_name_H-M   'P 1'
#
loop_
_entity.id
_entity.type
_entity.pdbx_description
1 polymer ?
#
loop_
_entity_poly.entity_id
_entity_poly.type
_entity_poly.pdbx_seq_one_letter_code
_entity_poly.pdbx_strand_id
1 'polypeptide(L)'
;KNIQTQETNFVPPYESEYFDGPFDETGTYTTDDYFARVAGNDRKVDMAISRIPIPTPEMGQWIVEKIKRYETESTHGEWQSTVTLVADDGLTTLTDDGTEHTQGSEDLAIYSIPDDMQKHKVYLAEYPVENVPNGRRKPAVTAQLLNEVNTNGSVLLSWVGHGSPRVWAHELIFERETTIPQMTNMNKLFFLTAATCDFARFDDGDHQSGAEELVFSKVGGAIGVFAASRPVFSSENKQIAALFYKFLFTRGADGKYLRLGDIMYNVKQERNSLNDEKYFLLGDPTMRLLFPEDIVRIDAINGKPVTDSVPMMPL
;
A
#
# COMPACT_ATOMS: atom_id res chain seq x y z
N LYS A 1 -1.61 -21.30 6.99
CA LYS A 1 -2.58 -21.70 7.88
C LYS A 1 -2.22 -22.65 8.97
N ASN A 2 -2.96 -22.59 10.06
CA ASN A 2 -2.64 -23.16 11.34
C ASN A 2 -2.56 -24.70 11.27
N ILE A 3 -1.37 -25.24 11.38
CA ILE A 3 -1.14 -26.70 11.45
C ILE A 3 -1.83 -27.30 12.69
N GLN A 4 -1.99 -26.53 13.76
CA GLN A 4 -2.59 -26.97 15.00
C GLN A 4 -4.11 -27.12 14.93
N THR A 5 -4.79 -26.35 14.08
CA THR A 5 -6.25 -26.41 13.91
C THR A 5 -6.71 -27.41 12.87
N GLN A 6 -5.79 -28.08 12.16
CA GLN A 6 -6.08 -28.98 11.03
C GLN A 6 -6.90 -28.32 9.90
N GLU A 7 -6.93 -27.01 9.83
CA GLU A 7 -7.57 -26.31 8.74
C GLU A 7 -6.80 -26.51 7.43
N THR A 8 -7.54 -26.69 6.36
CA THR A 8 -6.96 -26.92 5.04
C THR A 8 -6.27 -25.68 4.53
N ASN A 9 -4.98 -25.76 4.24
CA ASN A 9 -4.26 -24.73 3.50
C ASN A 9 -4.39 -25.01 2.00
N PHE A 10 -5.28 -24.29 1.32
CA PHE A 10 -5.58 -24.50 -0.10
C PHE A 10 -4.43 -24.05 -1.01
N VAL A 11 -3.74 -22.97 -0.65
CA VAL A 11 -2.59 -22.44 -1.39
C VAL A 11 -1.48 -22.12 -0.40
N PRO A 12 -0.56 -23.07 -0.17
CA PRO A 12 0.54 -22.86 0.77
C PRO A 12 1.43 -21.71 0.31
N PRO A 13 2.05 -20.95 1.23
CA PRO A 13 3.12 -20.05 0.89
C PRO A 13 4.35 -20.86 0.43
N TYR A 14 5.17 -20.25 -0.42
CA TYR A 14 6.53 -20.72 -0.64
C TYR A 14 7.47 -19.96 0.30
N GLU A 15 8.24 -20.70 1.08
CA GLU A 15 9.28 -20.13 1.95
C GLU A 15 10.64 -20.19 1.23
N SER A 16 11.41 -19.11 1.29
CA SER A 16 12.74 -19.07 0.70
C SER A 16 13.69 -20.04 1.42
N GLU A 17 14.63 -20.62 0.66
CA GLU A 17 15.65 -21.53 1.19
C GLU A 17 16.89 -20.80 1.70
N TYR A 18 16.91 -19.47 1.69
CA TYR A 18 18.02 -18.68 2.24
C TYR A 18 17.99 -18.72 3.75
N PHE A 19 18.90 -19.52 4.32
CA PHE A 19 18.97 -19.77 5.73
C PHE A 19 20.35 -19.33 6.26
N ASP A 20 20.42 -18.13 6.80
CA ASP A 20 21.62 -17.64 7.49
C ASP A 20 21.58 -17.93 9.01
N GLY A 21 20.62 -18.73 9.47
CA GLY A 21 20.47 -19.15 10.85
C GLY A 21 19.00 -19.27 11.28
N PRO A 22 18.72 -19.98 12.38
CA PRO A 22 17.36 -20.37 12.78
C PRO A 22 16.42 -19.21 13.17
N PHE A 23 16.91 -17.98 13.19
CA PHE A 23 16.15 -16.79 13.55
C PHE A 23 16.37 -15.61 12.58
N ASP A 24 16.90 -15.88 11.38
CA ASP A 24 17.09 -14.82 10.39
C ASP A 24 15.81 -14.55 9.61
N GLU A 25 14.96 -13.67 10.16
CA GLU A 25 13.74 -13.20 9.48
C GLU A 25 14.04 -12.33 8.24
N THR A 26 15.30 -11.95 8.00
CA THR A 26 15.70 -11.22 6.80
C THR A 26 16.01 -12.16 5.64
N GLY A 27 16.55 -13.34 5.93
CA GLY A 27 16.90 -14.36 4.94
C GLY A 27 15.80 -15.37 4.67
N THR A 28 15.00 -15.72 5.71
CA THR A 28 13.85 -16.63 5.58
C THR A 28 12.58 -15.82 5.42
N TYR A 29 11.97 -15.87 4.24
CA TYR A 29 10.76 -15.12 3.93
C TYR A 29 9.84 -15.89 2.99
N THR A 30 8.56 -15.62 3.08
CA THR A 30 7.60 -16.11 2.12
C THR A 30 7.60 -15.24 0.86
N THR A 31 7.43 -15.87 -0.31
CA THR A 31 7.29 -15.16 -1.57
C THR A 31 6.40 -15.89 -2.55
N ASP A 32 5.46 -15.18 -3.15
CA ASP A 32 4.63 -15.70 -4.23
C ASP A 32 5.30 -15.60 -5.60
N ASP A 33 6.39 -14.84 -5.73
CA ASP A 33 7.19 -14.76 -6.96
C ASP A 33 7.63 -16.15 -7.44
N TYR A 34 7.84 -17.09 -6.53
CA TYR A 34 8.15 -18.47 -6.84
C TYR A 34 7.13 -19.12 -7.80
N PHE A 35 5.85 -18.90 -7.56
CA PHE A 35 4.77 -19.48 -8.38
C PHE A 35 4.63 -18.80 -9.75
N ALA A 36 5.18 -17.61 -9.90
CA ALA A 36 5.15 -16.85 -11.14
C ALA A 36 6.41 -17.02 -11.99
N ARG A 37 7.40 -17.82 -11.54
CA ARG A 37 8.64 -18.18 -12.25
C ARG A 37 8.43 -19.51 -12.97
N VAL A 38 7.83 -19.48 -14.16
CA VAL A 38 7.44 -20.68 -14.90
C VAL A 38 8.34 -20.97 -16.12
N ALA A 39 9.24 -20.04 -16.48
CA ALA A 39 10.17 -20.19 -17.60
C ALA A 39 11.55 -19.63 -17.23
N GLY A 40 12.59 -20.22 -17.86
CA GLY A 40 13.98 -19.75 -17.59
C GLY A 40 14.53 -20.22 -16.24
N ASN A 41 15.67 -19.61 -15.84
CA ASN A 41 16.36 -19.90 -14.58
C ASN A 41 16.78 -18.61 -13.87
N ASP A 42 16.18 -17.48 -14.20
CA ASP A 42 16.43 -16.22 -13.52
C ASP A 42 15.43 -16.02 -12.34
N ARG A 43 15.56 -14.91 -11.65
CA ARG A 43 14.71 -14.59 -10.49
C ARG A 43 13.51 -13.71 -10.84
N LYS A 44 13.32 -13.41 -12.13
CA LYS A 44 12.20 -12.58 -12.58
C LYS A 44 10.92 -13.41 -12.63
N VAL A 45 9.81 -12.74 -12.42
CA VAL A 45 8.50 -13.35 -12.61
C VAL A 45 8.13 -13.35 -14.09
N ASP A 46 7.50 -14.40 -14.58
CA ASP A 46 7.07 -14.53 -15.98
C ASP A 46 5.63 -14.07 -16.19
N MET A 47 4.88 -13.89 -15.10
CA MET A 47 3.48 -13.44 -15.10
C MET A 47 3.15 -12.59 -13.90
N ALA A 48 2.06 -11.82 -14.01
CA ALA A 48 1.48 -11.13 -12.88
C ALA A 48 0.95 -12.12 -11.84
N ILE A 49 1.20 -11.84 -10.57
CA ILE A 49 0.71 -12.64 -9.44
C ILE A 49 0.25 -11.74 -8.32
N SER A 50 -0.76 -12.18 -7.59
CA SER A 50 -1.23 -11.60 -6.34
C SER A 50 -1.80 -12.67 -5.44
N ARG A 51 -2.04 -12.32 -4.19
CA ARG A 51 -2.65 -13.23 -3.22
C ARG A 51 -3.93 -12.63 -2.64
N ILE A 52 -4.96 -13.46 -2.55
CA ILE A 52 -6.16 -13.19 -1.74
C ILE A 52 -6.18 -14.25 -0.64
N PRO A 53 -5.60 -13.98 0.54
CA PRO A 53 -5.34 -15.00 1.57
C PRO A 53 -6.59 -15.32 2.41
N ILE A 54 -7.69 -15.66 1.78
CA ILE A 54 -8.99 -15.92 2.41
C ILE A 54 -8.99 -17.29 3.11
N PRO A 55 -9.46 -17.36 4.38
CA PRO A 55 -9.50 -18.60 5.13
C PRO A 55 -10.75 -19.45 4.86
N THR A 56 -11.85 -18.88 4.38
CA THR A 56 -13.13 -19.62 4.18
C THR A 56 -13.81 -19.23 2.87
N PRO A 57 -14.67 -20.12 2.30
CA PRO A 57 -15.47 -19.80 1.12
C PRO A 57 -16.39 -18.59 1.29
N GLU A 58 -16.94 -18.40 2.49
CA GLU A 58 -17.81 -17.26 2.82
C GLU A 58 -17.03 -15.94 2.75
N MET A 59 -15.78 -15.95 3.23
CA MET A 59 -14.88 -14.80 3.09
C MET A 59 -14.57 -14.53 1.61
N GLY A 60 -14.40 -15.60 0.81
CA GLY A 60 -14.21 -15.48 -0.64
C GLY A 60 -15.38 -14.80 -1.32
N GLN A 61 -16.61 -15.20 -1.00
CA GLN A 61 -17.82 -14.56 -1.52
C GLN A 61 -17.87 -13.07 -1.13
N TRP A 62 -17.52 -12.76 0.11
CA TRP A 62 -17.47 -11.39 0.57
C TRP A 62 -16.45 -10.54 -0.20
N ILE A 63 -15.26 -11.07 -0.45
CA ILE A 63 -14.23 -10.35 -1.23
C ILE A 63 -14.70 -10.08 -2.65
N VAL A 64 -15.32 -11.07 -3.31
CA VAL A 64 -15.90 -10.89 -4.65
C VAL A 64 -16.96 -9.78 -4.63
N GLU A 65 -17.83 -9.75 -3.62
CA GLU A 65 -18.85 -8.70 -3.49
C GLU A 65 -18.22 -7.33 -3.21
N LYS A 66 -17.16 -7.26 -2.37
CA LYS A 66 -16.41 -6.03 -2.09
C LYS A 66 -15.76 -5.46 -3.35
N ILE A 67 -15.13 -6.32 -4.18
CA ILE A 67 -14.54 -5.93 -5.46
C ILE A 67 -15.61 -5.40 -6.41
N LYS A 68 -16.70 -6.16 -6.57
CA LYS A 68 -17.83 -5.74 -7.42
C LYS A 68 -18.39 -4.38 -6.99
N ARG A 69 -18.60 -4.17 -5.70
CA ARG A 69 -19.05 -2.87 -5.17
C ARG A 69 -18.05 -1.76 -5.46
N TYR A 70 -16.77 -2.00 -5.29
CA TYR A 70 -15.73 -1.02 -5.63
C TYR A 70 -15.85 -0.58 -7.09
N GLU A 71 -15.97 -1.53 -8.02
CA GLU A 71 -16.03 -1.23 -9.45
C GLU A 71 -17.36 -0.60 -9.91
N THR A 72 -18.49 -0.91 -9.23
CA THR A 72 -19.82 -0.55 -9.75
C THR A 72 -20.63 0.40 -8.86
N GLU A 73 -20.29 0.50 -7.56
CA GLU A 73 -21.09 1.23 -6.56
C GLU A 73 -20.29 2.31 -5.82
N SER A 74 -18.98 2.45 -6.10
CA SER A 74 -18.18 3.50 -5.49
C SER A 74 -18.72 4.88 -5.83
N THR A 75 -18.75 5.77 -4.85
CA THR A 75 -19.17 7.16 -5.08
C THR A 75 -18.10 7.90 -5.88
N HIS A 76 -18.53 8.68 -6.88
CA HIS A 76 -17.59 9.58 -7.56
C HIS A 76 -17.31 10.81 -6.69
N GLY A 77 -16.10 11.34 -6.77
CA GLY A 77 -15.72 12.55 -6.03
C GLY A 77 -14.22 12.78 -5.93
N GLU A 78 -13.84 13.80 -5.18
CA GLU A 78 -12.46 14.25 -5.02
C GLU A 78 -11.53 13.15 -4.46
N TRP A 79 -12.06 12.19 -3.69
CA TRP A 79 -11.30 11.08 -3.15
C TRP A 79 -10.58 10.26 -4.25
N GLN A 80 -11.10 10.23 -5.47
CA GLN A 80 -10.50 9.52 -6.61
C GLN A 80 -9.22 10.20 -7.13
N SER A 81 -9.05 11.48 -6.85
CA SER A 81 -7.84 12.26 -7.14
C SER A 81 -7.02 12.59 -5.89
N THR A 82 -7.34 12.00 -4.74
CA THR A 82 -6.65 12.26 -3.47
C THR A 82 -5.72 11.12 -3.11
N VAL A 83 -4.48 11.45 -2.77
CA VAL A 83 -3.48 10.56 -2.17
C VAL A 83 -3.20 11.04 -0.75
N THR A 84 -3.42 10.18 0.25
CA THR A 84 -3.03 10.46 1.63
C THR A 84 -1.67 9.85 1.92
N LEU A 85 -0.73 10.68 2.31
CA LEU A 85 0.65 10.35 2.63
C LEU A 85 0.85 10.40 4.14
N VAL A 86 1.11 9.24 4.74
CA VAL A 86 1.38 9.11 6.19
C VAL A 86 2.83 8.71 6.37
N ALA A 87 3.57 9.43 7.22
CA ALA A 87 4.98 9.14 7.47
C ALA A 87 5.34 9.19 8.93
N ASP A 88 6.16 8.22 9.35
CA ASP A 88 6.73 8.11 10.68
C ASP A 88 7.67 9.29 10.99
N ASP A 89 7.82 9.62 12.27
CA ASP A 89 8.82 10.59 12.73
C ASP A 89 10.21 9.99 12.99
N GLY A 90 10.33 8.66 12.79
CA GLY A 90 11.59 7.94 12.92
C GLY A 90 12.03 7.67 14.36
N LEU A 91 11.31 8.17 15.35
CA LEU A 91 11.71 8.06 16.74
C LEU A 91 11.22 6.74 17.36
N THR A 92 12.14 5.80 17.58
CA THR A 92 11.86 4.52 18.24
C THR A 92 12.27 4.56 19.73
N THR A 93 12.14 3.45 20.42
CA THR A 93 12.66 3.30 21.78
C THR A 93 14.18 3.12 21.83
N LEU A 94 14.80 2.75 20.70
CA LEU A 94 16.22 2.38 20.61
C LEU A 94 17.00 3.29 19.65
N THR A 95 16.35 3.81 18.62
CA THR A 95 16.98 4.58 17.53
C THR A 95 16.19 5.83 17.21
N ASP A 96 16.83 6.75 16.53
CA ASP A 96 16.21 7.89 15.89
C ASP A 96 16.69 7.93 14.43
N ASP A 97 15.79 7.64 13.50
CA ASP A 97 16.06 7.64 12.07
C ASP A 97 15.93 9.06 11.47
N GLY A 98 15.71 10.04 12.31
CA GLY A 98 15.59 11.44 11.92
C GLY A 98 14.42 11.67 10.97
N THR A 99 14.68 12.31 9.83
CA THR A 99 13.66 12.65 8.83
C THR A 99 13.54 11.62 7.71
N GLU A 100 14.11 10.43 7.83
CA GLU A 100 14.22 9.48 6.73
C GLU A 100 12.86 9.08 6.14
N HIS A 101 11.89 8.79 6.98
CA HIS A 101 10.56 8.38 6.56
C HIS A 101 9.75 9.55 5.97
N THR A 102 9.79 10.70 6.62
CA THR A 102 9.15 11.94 6.11
C THR A 102 9.75 12.33 4.77
N GLN A 103 11.10 12.30 4.64
CA GLN A 103 11.76 12.60 3.36
C GLN A 103 11.39 11.57 2.28
N GLY A 104 11.32 10.29 2.62
CA GLY A 104 10.88 9.25 1.68
C GLY A 104 9.46 9.49 1.17
N SER A 105 8.56 9.93 2.04
CA SER A 105 7.19 10.30 1.67
C SER A 105 7.14 11.58 0.82
N GLU A 106 7.97 12.59 1.14
CA GLU A 106 8.11 13.82 0.33
C GLU A 106 8.66 13.51 -1.06
N ASP A 107 9.65 12.62 -1.18
CA ASP A 107 10.20 12.20 -2.47
C ASP A 107 9.13 11.55 -3.34
N LEU A 108 8.24 10.72 -2.78
CA LEU A 108 7.08 10.20 -3.49
C LEU A 108 6.14 11.32 -3.92
N ALA A 109 5.84 12.27 -3.02
CA ALA A 109 4.93 13.38 -3.29
C ALA A 109 5.43 14.28 -4.44
N ILE A 110 6.74 14.51 -4.51
CA ILE A 110 7.36 15.43 -5.47
C ILE A 110 7.67 14.75 -6.81
N TYR A 111 8.20 13.52 -6.77
CA TYR A 111 8.80 12.89 -7.94
C TYR A 111 7.97 11.75 -8.55
N SER A 112 6.99 11.22 -7.81
CA SER A 112 6.28 10.01 -8.23
C SER A 112 4.77 10.20 -8.37
N ILE A 113 4.17 11.14 -7.64
CA ILE A 113 2.73 11.43 -7.70
C ILE A 113 2.49 12.61 -8.62
N PRO A 114 1.64 12.49 -9.66
CA PRO A 114 1.33 13.59 -10.58
C PRO A 114 0.80 14.84 -9.88
N ASP A 115 1.03 16.00 -10.49
CA ASP A 115 0.65 17.29 -9.92
C ASP A 115 -0.85 17.55 -9.90
N ASP A 116 -1.61 16.84 -10.74
CA ASP A 116 -3.07 16.87 -10.78
C ASP A 116 -3.73 16.03 -9.68
N MET A 117 -2.95 15.28 -8.92
CA MET A 117 -3.42 14.58 -7.73
C MET A 117 -3.31 15.46 -6.48
N GLN A 118 -4.36 15.49 -5.66
CA GLN A 118 -4.33 16.13 -4.35
C GLN A 118 -3.50 15.28 -3.38
N LYS A 119 -2.61 15.92 -2.63
CA LYS A 119 -1.66 15.27 -1.72
C LYS A 119 -1.94 15.71 -0.29
N HIS A 120 -2.66 14.86 0.47
CA HIS A 120 -2.92 15.09 1.88
C HIS A 120 -1.80 14.47 2.71
N LYS A 121 -1.17 15.24 3.57
CA LYS A 121 -0.01 14.81 4.36
C LYS A 121 -0.38 14.68 5.83
N VAL A 122 -0.06 13.54 6.42
CA VAL A 122 -0.25 13.23 7.83
C VAL A 122 1.09 12.74 8.38
N TYR A 123 1.99 13.65 8.64
CA TYR A 123 3.34 13.33 9.12
C TYR A 123 3.40 13.38 10.63
N LEU A 124 3.85 12.28 11.24
CA LEU A 124 3.88 12.15 12.71
C LEU A 124 4.69 13.24 13.39
N ALA A 125 5.75 13.74 12.71
CA ALA A 125 6.60 14.83 13.22
C ALA A 125 5.83 16.13 13.49
N GLU A 126 4.69 16.35 12.85
CA GLU A 126 3.86 17.56 13.01
C GLU A 126 2.88 17.48 14.20
N TYR A 127 2.76 16.32 14.83
CA TYR A 127 1.79 16.07 15.89
C TYR A 127 2.45 15.90 17.24
N PRO A 128 1.84 16.41 18.32
CA PRO A 128 2.37 16.26 19.66
C PRO A 128 2.35 14.81 20.11
N VAL A 129 3.37 14.43 20.87
CA VAL A 129 3.44 13.13 21.52
C VAL A 129 2.80 13.18 22.91
N GLU A 130 2.03 12.16 23.25
CA GLU A 130 1.49 11.93 24.59
C GLU A 130 2.24 10.78 25.26
N ASN A 131 2.82 11.05 26.44
CA ASN A 131 3.48 10.01 27.24
C ASN A 131 2.44 9.29 28.09
N VAL A 132 2.36 7.99 27.94
CA VAL A 132 1.47 7.10 28.69
C VAL A 132 2.28 6.03 29.42
N PRO A 133 1.73 5.35 30.45
CA PRO A 133 2.50 4.35 31.22
C PRO A 133 3.16 3.28 30.36
N ASN A 134 2.56 2.92 29.21
CA ASN A 134 3.02 1.88 28.29
C ASN A 134 3.72 2.43 27.03
N GLY A 135 4.34 3.62 27.12
CA GLY A 135 5.10 4.21 26.02
C GLY A 135 4.54 5.54 25.53
N ARG A 136 4.81 5.87 24.28
CA ARG A 136 4.36 7.12 23.63
C ARG A 136 3.15 6.84 22.76
N ARG A 137 2.31 7.87 22.57
CA ARG A 137 1.14 7.81 21.67
C ARG A 137 0.98 9.13 20.94
N LYS A 138 0.36 9.07 19.77
CA LYS A 138 -0.05 10.25 18.97
C LYS A 138 -1.52 10.10 18.53
N PRO A 139 -2.47 10.19 19.48
CA PRO A 139 -3.90 9.95 19.16
C PRO A 139 -4.45 10.93 18.13
N ALA A 140 -3.90 12.15 18.04
CA ALA A 140 -4.28 13.11 17.03
C ALA A 140 -3.94 12.64 15.60
N VAL A 141 -2.85 11.88 15.42
CA VAL A 141 -2.52 11.25 14.13
C VAL A 141 -3.55 10.17 13.77
N THR A 142 -3.89 9.30 14.73
CA THR A 142 -4.92 8.26 14.52
C THR A 142 -6.27 8.89 14.15
N ALA A 143 -6.65 9.95 14.84
CA ALA A 143 -7.90 10.68 14.54
C ALA A 143 -7.87 11.32 13.14
N GLN A 144 -6.73 11.92 12.75
CA GLN A 144 -6.56 12.49 11.42
C GLN A 144 -6.57 11.41 10.33
N LEU A 145 -5.87 10.29 10.54
CA LEU A 145 -5.90 9.14 9.62
C LEU A 145 -7.33 8.63 9.39
N LEU A 146 -8.10 8.45 10.46
CA LEU A 146 -9.49 8.03 10.36
C LEU A 146 -10.36 9.08 9.67
N ASN A 147 -10.11 10.37 9.87
CA ASN A 147 -10.80 11.44 9.15
C ASN A 147 -10.48 11.41 7.64
N GLU A 148 -9.21 11.25 7.26
CA GLU A 148 -8.81 11.10 5.86
C GLU A 148 -9.49 9.89 5.20
N VAL A 149 -9.56 8.76 5.89
CA VAL A 149 -10.17 7.55 5.36
C VAL A 149 -11.70 7.67 5.28
N ASN A 150 -12.35 8.09 6.36
CA ASN A 150 -13.81 8.01 6.47
C ASN A 150 -14.54 9.20 5.87
N THR A 151 -13.98 10.42 6.07
CA THR A 151 -14.64 11.68 5.70
C THR A 151 -14.18 12.15 4.32
N ASN A 152 -12.91 12.42 4.17
CA ASN A 152 -12.35 12.92 2.92
C ASN A 152 -12.35 11.84 1.84
N GLY A 153 -11.85 10.67 2.17
CA GLY A 153 -11.57 9.58 1.26
C GLY A 153 -10.25 9.81 0.50
N SER A 154 -9.67 8.71 0.06
CA SER A 154 -8.45 8.71 -0.77
C SER A 154 -8.46 7.48 -1.66
N VAL A 155 -8.09 7.61 -2.92
CA VAL A 155 -7.91 6.44 -3.78
C VAL A 155 -6.65 5.66 -3.38
N LEU A 156 -5.67 6.36 -2.83
CA LEU A 156 -4.37 5.82 -2.43
C LEU A 156 -4.00 6.31 -1.03
N LEU A 157 -3.70 5.39 -0.14
CA LEU A 157 -3.11 5.64 1.18
C LEU A 157 -1.69 5.11 1.18
N SER A 158 -0.71 5.94 1.53
CA SER A 158 0.69 5.57 1.64
C SER A 158 1.14 5.61 3.09
N TRP A 159 1.78 4.56 3.55
CA TRP A 159 2.50 4.53 4.82
C TRP A 159 4.00 4.33 4.57
N VAL A 160 4.83 5.20 5.14
CA VAL A 160 6.29 5.09 5.12
C VAL A 160 6.78 5.20 6.56
N GLY A 161 7.30 4.13 7.13
CA GLY A 161 7.73 4.12 8.53
C GLY A 161 7.93 2.73 9.10
N HIS A 162 8.09 2.68 10.42
CA HIS A 162 8.16 1.43 11.15
C HIS A 162 6.81 0.72 11.22
N GLY A 163 6.86 -0.62 11.26
CA GLY A 163 5.65 -1.41 11.39
C GLY A 163 5.91 -2.84 11.80
N SER A 164 4.82 -3.51 12.07
CA SER A 164 4.74 -4.93 12.37
C SER A 164 3.47 -5.51 11.74
N PRO A 165 3.20 -6.80 11.86
CA PRO A 165 1.93 -7.36 11.39
C PRO A 165 0.67 -6.72 11.97
N ARG A 166 0.78 -5.96 13.08
CA ARG A 166 -0.37 -5.42 13.81
C ARG A 166 -0.43 -3.90 13.89
N VAL A 167 0.71 -3.21 13.84
CA VAL A 167 0.77 -1.78 14.17
C VAL A 167 1.65 -1.00 13.21
N TRP A 168 1.40 0.31 13.12
CA TRP A 168 2.28 1.31 12.52
C TRP A 168 2.85 2.22 13.59
N ALA A 169 4.13 2.51 13.49
CA ALA A 169 4.95 3.31 14.37
C ALA A 169 5.00 2.81 15.82
N HIS A 170 5.98 3.28 16.56
CA HIS A 170 6.09 3.04 18.02
C HIS A 170 5.00 3.74 18.82
N GLU A 171 4.40 4.77 18.26
CA GLU A 171 3.29 5.52 18.82
C GLU A 171 1.93 4.83 18.62
N LEU A 172 1.88 3.69 17.92
CA LEU A 172 0.70 2.90 17.64
C LEU A 172 -0.42 3.74 16.97
N ILE A 173 -0.05 4.49 15.92
CA ILE A 173 -1.02 5.36 15.21
C ILE A 173 -2.05 4.57 14.41
N PHE A 174 -1.73 3.34 14.10
CA PHE A 174 -2.61 2.31 13.55
C PHE A 174 -2.41 1.03 14.35
N GLU A 175 -3.49 0.45 14.83
CA GLU A 175 -3.54 -0.87 15.44
C GLU A 175 -4.63 -1.68 14.76
N ARG A 176 -4.31 -2.87 14.30
CA ARG A 176 -5.22 -3.77 13.59
C ARG A 176 -6.57 -3.91 14.29
N GLU A 177 -6.55 -4.20 15.59
CA GLU A 177 -7.73 -4.52 16.40
C GLU A 177 -8.60 -3.31 16.74
N THR A 178 -8.03 -2.11 16.74
CA THR A 178 -8.75 -0.91 17.18
C THR A 178 -9.02 0.07 16.05
N THR A 179 -8.12 0.20 15.07
CA THR A 179 -8.24 1.18 14.00
C THR A 179 -9.11 0.67 12.84
N ILE A 180 -8.90 -0.58 12.40
CA ILE A 180 -9.66 -1.15 11.27
C ILE A 180 -11.18 -1.16 11.51
N PRO A 181 -11.69 -1.55 12.70
CA PRO A 181 -13.12 -1.51 12.96
C PRO A 181 -13.77 -0.11 12.90
N GLN A 182 -12.96 0.95 12.99
CA GLN A 182 -13.41 2.33 12.88
C GLN A 182 -13.41 2.87 11.45
N MET A 183 -12.88 2.12 10.48
CA MET A 183 -12.88 2.51 9.08
C MET A 183 -14.22 2.19 8.45
N THR A 184 -14.99 3.22 8.08
CA THR A 184 -16.35 3.10 7.53
C THR A 184 -16.44 3.54 6.06
N ASN A 185 -15.35 3.44 5.34
CA ASN A 185 -15.15 3.98 3.99
C ASN A 185 -15.56 3.02 2.86
N MET A 186 -16.58 2.18 3.03
CA MET A 186 -16.96 1.14 2.07
C MET A 186 -17.21 1.65 0.65
N ASN A 187 -17.70 2.88 0.49
CA ASN A 187 -17.96 3.48 -0.81
C ASN A 187 -16.79 4.30 -1.38
N LYS A 188 -15.67 4.36 -0.65
CA LYS A 188 -14.43 5.08 -0.98
C LYS A 188 -13.22 4.25 -0.51
N LEU A 189 -13.17 2.98 -0.91
CA LEU A 189 -12.07 2.08 -0.51
C LEU A 189 -10.75 2.56 -1.11
N PHE A 190 -9.72 2.66 -0.28
CA PHE A 190 -8.38 3.02 -0.72
C PHE A 190 -7.56 1.79 -1.13
N PHE A 191 -6.55 2.00 -1.95
CA PHE A 191 -5.43 1.07 -2.09
C PHE A 191 -4.31 1.49 -1.17
N LEU A 192 -3.74 0.54 -0.41
CA LEU A 192 -2.64 0.83 0.51
C LEU A 192 -1.29 0.49 -0.12
N THR A 193 -0.34 1.43 -0.05
CA THR A 193 1.09 1.14 -0.21
C THR A 193 1.77 1.30 1.14
N ALA A 194 2.41 0.25 1.64
CA ALA A 194 3.05 0.27 2.95
C ALA A 194 4.54 -0.08 2.81
N ALA A 195 5.39 0.95 2.83
CA ALA A 195 6.85 0.83 2.87
C ALA A 195 7.30 0.63 4.33
N THR A 196 7.06 -0.55 4.85
CA THR A 196 7.28 -0.94 6.24
C THR A 196 7.55 -2.43 6.38
N CYS A 197 8.06 -2.85 7.54
CA CYS A 197 8.33 -4.26 7.84
C CYS A 197 7.03 -5.03 8.15
N ASP A 198 6.99 -6.30 7.75
CA ASP A 198 6.07 -7.36 8.21
C ASP A 198 4.56 -7.10 8.06
N PHE A 199 4.12 -5.96 7.57
CA PHE A 199 2.70 -5.58 7.62
C PHE A 199 1.79 -6.50 6.79
N ALA A 200 2.35 -7.18 5.76
CA ALA A 200 1.66 -8.18 4.96
C ALA A 200 2.11 -9.63 5.27
N ARG A 201 2.47 -9.93 6.50
CA ARG A 201 2.87 -11.27 6.94
C ARG A 201 1.67 -12.23 6.95
N PHE A 202 1.36 -12.81 5.80
CA PHE A 202 0.19 -13.68 5.59
C PHE A 202 0.46 -15.16 5.90
N ASP A 203 1.69 -15.54 6.19
CA ASP A 203 2.13 -16.89 6.50
C ASP A 203 2.16 -17.20 8.01
N ASP A 204 1.78 -16.25 8.86
CA ASP A 204 1.52 -16.49 10.27
C ASP A 204 0.30 -17.41 10.42
N GLY A 205 0.51 -18.61 11.00
CA GLY A 205 -0.54 -19.61 11.18
C GLY A 205 -1.55 -19.26 12.26
N ASP A 206 -1.19 -18.38 13.18
CA ASP A 206 -1.99 -18.05 14.36
C ASP A 206 -2.74 -16.73 14.23
N HIS A 207 -2.23 -15.80 13.43
CA HIS A 207 -2.79 -14.45 13.31
C HIS A 207 -2.82 -13.96 11.86
N GLN A 208 -3.85 -13.21 11.52
CA GLN A 208 -3.87 -12.44 10.28
C GLN A 208 -3.15 -11.11 10.47
N SER A 209 -2.45 -10.68 9.45
CA SER A 209 -1.78 -9.38 9.44
C SER A 209 -2.78 -8.21 9.26
N GLY A 210 -2.35 -7.01 9.59
CA GLY A 210 -3.15 -5.80 9.36
C GLY A 210 -3.48 -5.58 7.89
N ALA A 211 -2.58 -5.94 6.98
CA ALA A 211 -2.83 -5.87 5.54
C ALA A 211 -3.96 -6.81 5.11
N GLU A 212 -3.98 -8.05 5.61
CA GLU A 212 -5.05 -9.00 5.34
C GLU A 212 -6.39 -8.51 5.87
N GLU A 213 -6.42 -8.07 7.14
CA GLU A 213 -7.66 -7.59 7.76
C GLU A 213 -8.22 -6.31 7.12
N LEU A 214 -7.35 -5.41 6.63
CA LEU A 214 -7.80 -4.26 5.83
C LEU A 214 -8.53 -4.68 4.56
N VAL A 215 -8.03 -5.70 3.87
CA VAL A 215 -8.69 -6.25 2.67
C VAL A 215 -9.99 -6.97 3.05
N PHE A 216 -10.00 -7.70 4.16
CA PHE A 216 -11.16 -8.50 4.59
C PHE A 216 -12.25 -7.69 5.30
N SER A 217 -11.95 -6.48 5.74
CA SER A 217 -12.90 -5.65 6.50
C SER A 217 -14.25 -5.51 5.79
N LYS A 218 -15.34 -5.74 6.55
CA LYS A 218 -16.71 -5.67 6.07
C LYS A 218 -17.34 -4.29 6.20
N VAL A 219 -16.67 -3.37 6.85
CA VAL A 219 -17.17 -2.01 7.11
C VAL A 219 -16.43 -0.94 6.31
N GLY A 220 -15.26 -1.29 5.76
CA GLY A 220 -14.41 -0.37 4.99
C GLY A 220 -13.03 -0.97 4.72
N GLY A 221 -11.98 -0.18 4.96
CA GLY A 221 -10.59 -0.58 4.80
C GLY A 221 -10.07 -0.42 3.38
N ALA A 222 -9.20 -1.35 2.95
CA ALA A 222 -8.55 -1.30 1.66
C ALA A 222 -9.20 -2.24 0.63
N ILE A 223 -9.10 -1.87 -0.65
CA ILE A 223 -9.46 -2.76 -1.77
C ILE A 223 -8.30 -3.66 -2.17
N GLY A 224 -7.10 -3.29 -1.83
CA GLY A 224 -5.88 -4.06 -2.01
C GLY A 224 -4.71 -3.39 -1.29
N VAL A 225 -3.62 -4.14 -1.12
CA VAL A 225 -2.44 -3.70 -0.39
C VAL A 225 -1.18 -4.12 -1.12
N PHE A 226 -0.23 -3.20 -1.25
CA PHE A 226 1.16 -3.46 -1.60
C PHE A 226 2.02 -3.28 -0.36
N ALA A 227 2.57 -4.36 0.19
CA ALA A 227 3.36 -4.35 1.42
C ALA A 227 4.29 -5.56 1.50
N ALA A 228 5.21 -5.54 2.47
CA ALA A 228 6.17 -6.61 2.72
C ALA A 228 5.70 -7.61 3.77
N SER A 229 6.11 -8.88 3.61
CA SER A 229 5.84 -9.98 4.54
C SER A 229 6.87 -10.16 5.64
N ARG A 230 8.02 -9.52 5.53
CA ARG A 230 9.18 -9.65 6.44
C ARG A 230 9.89 -8.32 6.62
N PRO A 231 10.85 -8.24 7.56
CA PRO A 231 11.73 -7.08 7.69
C PRO A 231 12.37 -6.69 6.36
N VAL A 232 12.33 -5.41 6.06
CA VAL A 232 12.82 -4.79 4.82
C VAL A 232 13.67 -3.57 5.13
N PHE A 233 14.54 -3.18 4.20
CA PHE A 233 15.47 -2.07 4.39
C PHE A 233 14.94 -0.79 3.78
N SER A 234 15.01 0.32 4.52
CA SER A 234 14.39 1.59 4.12
C SER A 234 14.89 2.14 2.78
N SER A 235 16.19 2.00 2.48
CA SER A 235 16.76 2.43 1.20
C SER A 235 16.21 1.64 0.01
N GLU A 236 16.00 0.33 0.17
CA GLU A 236 15.39 -0.54 -0.85
C GLU A 236 13.87 -0.26 -0.96
N ASN A 237 13.22 0.01 0.17
CA ASN A 237 11.80 0.35 0.22
C ASN A 237 11.50 1.62 -0.56
N LYS A 238 12.34 2.65 -0.44
CA LYS A 238 12.19 3.90 -1.23
C LYS A 238 12.23 3.62 -2.73
N GLN A 239 13.15 2.76 -3.17
CA GLN A 239 13.32 2.44 -4.58
C GLN A 239 12.13 1.63 -5.14
N ILE A 240 11.70 0.58 -4.42
CA ILE A 240 10.57 -0.24 -4.89
C ILE A 240 9.25 0.55 -4.83
N ALA A 241 9.05 1.40 -3.82
CA ALA A 241 7.89 2.27 -3.74
C ALA A 241 7.86 3.28 -4.89
N ALA A 242 8.96 3.98 -5.16
CA ALA A 242 9.05 4.92 -6.28
C ALA A 242 8.74 4.24 -7.62
N LEU A 243 9.24 3.02 -7.82
CA LEU A 243 8.99 2.25 -9.02
C LEU A 243 7.52 1.80 -9.12
N PHE A 244 6.93 1.36 -8.01
CA PHE A 244 5.51 1.02 -7.94
C PHE A 244 4.64 2.22 -8.32
N TYR A 245 4.92 3.40 -7.78
CA TYR A 245 4.20 4.64 -8.10
C TYR A 245 4.39 5.05 -9.57
N LYS A 246 5.59 4.91 -10.14
CA LYS A 246 5.85 5.14 -11.57
C LYS A 246 4.86 4.34 -12.44
N PHE A 247 4.71 3.05 -12.16
CA PHE A 247 3.79 2.20 -12.93
C PHE A 247 2.32 2.44 -12.57
N LEU A 248 2.02 2.78 -11.32
CA LEU A 248 0.67 3.07 -10.85
C LEU A 248 0.03 4.23 -11.63
N PHE A 249 0.81 5.26 -11.95
CA PHE A 249 0.36 6.41 -12.73
C PHE A 249 0.66 6.30 -14.24
N THR A 250 1.11 5.14 -14.70
CA THR A 250 1.31 4.88 -16.13
C THR A 250 0.01 4.44 -16.77
N ARG A 251 -0.26 4.97 -17.98
CA ARG A 251 -1.38 4.53 -18.82
C ARG A 251 -0.89 3.53 -19.86
N GLY A 252 -1.67 2.47 -20.07
CA GLY A 252 -1.44 1.49 -21.12
C GLY A 252 -1.78 2.00 -22.52
N ALA A 253 -1.60 1.14 -23.51
CA ALA A 253 -1.94 1.44 -24.92
C ALA A 253 -3.44 1.70 -25.14
N ASP A 254 -4.30 1.23 -24.25
CA ASP A 254 -5.74 1.47 -24.20
C ASP A 254 -6.11 2.84 -23.59
N GLY A 255 -5.13 3.64 -23.19
CA GLY A 255 -5.30 4.93 -22.53
C GLY A 255 -5.71 4.85 -21.06
N LYS A 256 -5.96 3.65 -20.53
CA LYS A 256 -6.35 3.44 -19.13
C LYS A 256 -5.12 3.22 -18.24
N TYR A 257 -5.26 3.50 -16.96
CA TYR A 257 -4.24 3.13 -15.98
C TYR A 257 -4.01 1.62 -15.97
N LEU A 258 -2.79 1.20 -15.64
CA LEU A 258 -2.44 -0.23 -15.60
C LEU A 258 -3.27 -0.98 -14.54
N ARG A 259 -3.46 -2.27 -14.74
CA ARG A 259 -4.01 -3.17 -13.71
C ARG A 259 -2.98 -3.38 -12.61
N LEU A 260 -3.44 -3.62 -11.40
CA LEU A 260 -2.55 -3.85 -10.25
C LEU A 260 -1.54 -4.97 -10.49
N GLY A 261 -1.97 -6.05 -11.13
CA GLY A 261 -1.07 -7.15 -11.50
C GLY A 261 -0.03 -6.76 -12.55
N ASP A 262 -0.40 -5.94 -13.55
CA ASP A 262 0.55 -5.42 -14.55
C ASP A 262 1.58 -4.50 -13.90
N ILE A 263 1.17 -3.69 -12.91
CA ILE A 263 2.06 -2.85 -12.12
C ILE A 263 3.07 -3.73 -11.37
N MET A 264 2.60 -4.73 -10.63
CA MET A 264 3.48 -5.66 -9.90
C MET A 264 4.44 -6.39 -10.83
N TYR A 265 3.95 -6.88 -11.97
CA TYR A 265 4.79 -7.53 -12.98
C TYR A 265 5.91 -6.61 -13.43
N ASN A 266 5.59 -5.37 -13.83
CA ASN A 266 6.60 -4.41 -14.29
C ASN A 266 7.61 -4.06 -13.19
N VAL A 267 7.16 -3.87 -11.95
CA VAL A 267 8.05 -3.66 -10.80
C VAL A 267 9.04 -4.81 -10.66
N LYS A 268 8.54 -6.05 -10.67
CA LYS A 268 9.37 -7.26 -10.51
C LYS A 268 10.25 -7.57 -11.73
N GLN A 269 9.94 -7.00 -12.91
CA GLN A 269 10.82 -7.04 -14.08
C GLN A 269 12.00 -6.07 -13.95
N GLU A 270 11.79 -4.88 -13.41
CA GLU A 270 12.86 -3.89 -13.21
C GLU A 270 13.69 -4.16 -11.94
N ARG A 271 13.08 -4.76 -10.90
CA ARG A 271 13.71 -5.05 -9.61
C ARG A 271 13.37 -6.45 -9.13
N ASN A 272 14.37 -7.18 -8.65
CA ASN A 272 14.21 -8.55 -8.14
C ASN A 272 15.23 -8.89 -7.04
N SER A 273 15.58 -7.92 -6.18
CA SER A 273 16.45 -8.18 -5.02
C SER A 273 15.71 -9.02 -3.97
N LEU A 274 16.45 -9.56 -2.99
CA LEU A 274 15.84 -10.28 -1.87
C LEU A 274 14.84 -9.41 -1.10
N ASN A 275 15.09 -8.11 -1.00
CA ASN A 275 14.18 -7.16 -0.38
C ASN A 275 12.87 -7.04 -1.18
N ASP A 276 12.99 -6.99 -2.51
CA ASP A 276 11.84 -6.81 -3.41
C ASP A 276 10.94 -8.05 -3.44
N GLU A 277 11.51 -9.26 -3.27
CA GLU A 277 10.76 -10.53 -3.22
C GLU A 277 9.81 -10.63 -2.01
N LYS A 278 10.08 -9.87 -0.95
CA LYS A 278 9.21 -9.81 0.23
C LYS A 278 7.95 -8.99 0.01
N TYR A 279 7.90 -8.17 -1.04
CA TYR A 279 6.74 -7.34 -1.37
C TYR A 279 5.72 -8.08 -2.23
N PHE A 280 4.46 -7.96 -1.85
CA PHE A 280 3.32 -8.58 -2.54
C PHE A 280 2.23 -7.57 -2.88
N LEU A 281 1.36 -8.04 -3.76
CA LEU A 281 0.03 -7.51 -3.95
C LEU A 281 -0.98 -8.44 -3.23
N LEU A 282 -1.63 -7.92 -2.19
CA LEU A 282 -2.83 -8.54 -1.62
C LEU A 282 -4.06 -7.89 -2.25
N GLY A 283 -4.85 -8.67 -2.99
CA GLY A 283 -6.02 -8.17 -3.71
C GLY A 283 -6.14 -8.74 -5.12
N ASP A 284 -7.09 -8.24 -5.90
CA ASP A 284 -7.34 -8.68 -7.28
C ASP A 284 -6.31 -8.06 -8.25
N PRO A 285 -5.50 -8.88 -8.96
CA PRO A 285 -4.49 -8.38 -9.87
C PRO A 285 -5.08 -7.80 -11.16
N THR A 286 -6.34 -8.11 -11.48
CA THR A 286 -7.00 -7.64 -12.70
C THR A 286 -7.63 -6.27 -12.55
N MET A 287 -7.73 -5.78 -11.29
CA MET A 287 -8.35 -4.52 -10.96
C MET A 287 -7.51 -3.32 -11.40
N ARG A 288 -8.19 -2.24 -11.74
CA ARG A 288 -7.63 -0.89 -11.90
C ARG A 288 -8.14 -0.01 -10.77
N LEU A 289 -7.30 0.87 -10.26
CA LEU A 289 -7.76 1.85 -9.27
C LEU A 289 -8.67 2.89 -9.95
N LEU A 290 -9.63 3.40 -9.21
CA LEU A 290 -10.62 4.36 -9.68
C LEU A 290 -10.04 5.79 -9.74
N PHE A 291 -8.90 5.95 -10.40
CA PHE A 291 -8.37 7.27 -10.74
C PHE A 291 -9.29 7.98 -11.73
N PRO A 292 -9.32 9.32 -11.78
CA PRO A 292 -10.03 10.05 -12.82
C PRO A 292 -9.55 9.64 -14.22
N GLU A 293 -10.47 9.23 -15.08
CA GLU A 293 -10.13 8.83 -16.46
C GLU A 293 -10.04 10.04 -17.39
N ASP A 294 -10.83 11.07 -17.14
CA ASP A 294 -10.92 12.26 -17.99
C ASP A 294 -9.77 13.22 -17.72
N ILE A 295 -9.17 13.70 -18.79
CA ILE A 295 -8.15 14.75 -18.76
C ILE A 295 -8.80 16.06 -19.19
N VAL A 296 -8.91 17.00 -18.26
CA VAL A 296 -9.34 18.36 -18.57
C VAL A 296 -8.12 19.16 -19.00
N ARG A 297 -8.18 19.71 -20.22
CA ARG A 297 -7.13 20.58 -20.77
C ARG A 297 -7.70 21.95 -21.09
N ILE A 298 -6.91 22.98 -20.84
CA ILE A 298 -7.18 24.32 -21.36
C ILE A 298 -6.40 24.45 -22.66
N ASP A 299 -7.07 24.26 -23.78
CA ASP A 299 -6.43 24.30 -25.11
C ASP A 299 -6.20 25.72 -25.61
N ALA A 300 -6.99 26.70 -25.13
CA ALA A 300 -6.84 28.09 -25.53
C ALA A 300 -7.32 29.04 -24.44
N ILE A 301 -6.68 30.19 -24.32
CA ILE A 301 -7.10 31.32 -23.48
C ILE A 301 -7.36 32.51 -24.40
N ASN A 302 -8.57 33.09 -24.36
CA ASN A 302 -8.98 34.20 -25.25
C ASN A 302 -8.74 33.91 -26.75
N GLY A 303 -8.99 32.66 -27.16
CA GLY A 303 -8.83 32.22 -28.56
C GLY A 303 -7.39 31.96 -28.99
N LYS A 304 -6.41 32.11 -28.12
CA LYS A 304 -5.00 31.77 -28.39
C LYS A 304 -4.67 30.38 -27.80
N PRO A 305 -4.10 29.48 -28.61
CA PRO A 305 -3.66 28.17 -28.09
C PRO A 305 -2.72 28.32 -26.88
N VAL A 306 -2.91 27.48 -25.85
CA VAL A 306 -1.97 27.38 -24.74
C VAL A 306 -0.77 26.59 -25.24
N THR A 307 0.37 27.27 -25.38
CA THR A 307 1.67 26.65 -25.61
C THR A 307 2.46 26.76 -24.31
N ASP A 308 3.47 25.89 -24.10
CA ASP A 308 4.28 25.78 -22.87
C ASP A 308 4.99 27.11 -22.42
N SER A 309 4.77 28.18 -23.14
CA SER A 309 5.32 29.50 -22.87
C SER A 309 4.27 30.61 -23.01
N VAL A 310 3.19 30.55 -22.21
CA VAL A 310 2.30 31.71 -22.09
C VAL A 310 2.89 32.70 -21.09
N PRO A 311 3.35 33.91 -21.53
CA PRO A 311 3.78 34.93 -20.57
C PRO A 311 2.59 35.32 -19.69
N MET A 312 2.78 35.36 -18.37
CA MET A 312 1.78 35.92 -17.47
C MET A 312 1.45 37.35 -17.94
N MET A 313 0.21 37.58 -18.32
CA MET A 313 -0.24 38.94 -18.52
C MET A 313 -0.49 39.58 -17.16
N PRO A 314 0.01 40.77 -16.89
CA PRO A 314 -0.35 41.49 -15.67
C PRO A 314 -1.84 41.77 -15.69
N LEU A 315 -2.49 41.58 -14.51
CA LEU A 315 -3.88 41.95 -14.27
C LEU A 315 -4.07 43.44 -14.38
#